data_f80718a5e4e7f89fe1c3889969a309b5
#
_entry.id   f80718a5e4e7f89fe1c3889969a309b5
#
_cell.length_a   1.000
_cell.length_b   1.000
_cell.length_c   1.000
_cell.angle_alpha   90.00
_cell.angle_beta   90.00
_cell.angle_gamma   90.00
#
_symmetry.space_group_name_H-M   'P 1'
#
loop_
_entity.id
_entity.type
_entity.pdbx_description
1 polymer ?
#
loop_
_entity_poly.entity_id
_entity_poly.type
_entity_poly.pdbx_seq_one_letter_code
_entity_poly.pdbx_strand_id
1 'polypeptide(L)'
;MELLIVSGLSGAGKSVAMNALEAIGFFCIDNVPAGLLPSITAFSKAGDNQLERVALSMDVRGCRSREQIETALQQLDDQKTPYKILFLDAPDDVLMRRYSETRRRHPISIAEGISTRDAFLKERQILQPLKERANYTINTGLLSTSQNKERICDLFMKNGGAKNAMRLTIMSFGFKFGLPPEADLVLDVRCLPNPFYVPELKHKTGLDQEVVDFVMSHPEAQELLRRYENFLQYALPLYVKEGKSQLTIAVGCTGGKHRSITFARKLAEYCTALGYEPGVQHRDAVR
;
A
#
# COMPACT_ATOMS: atom_id res chain seq x y z
N MET A 1 -20.94 5.12 12.57
CA MET A 1 -19.59 5.11 13.19
C MET A 1 -18.66 4.26 12.35
N GLU A 2 -17.55 4.80 11.88
CA GLU A 2 -16.47 4.07 11.25
C GLU A 2 -15.45 3.67 12.32
N LEU A 3 -15.30 2.37 12.59
CA LEU A 3 -14.35 1.84 13.57
C LEU A 3 -13.13 1.26 12.86
N LEU A 4 -11.95 1.76 13.18
CA LEU A 4 -10.67 1.28 12.68
C LEU A 4 -9.81 0.75 13.83
N ILE A 5 -9.45 -0.52 13.78
CA ILE A 5 -8.46 -1.12 14.68
C ILE A 5 -7.09 -1.00 14.02
N VAL A 6 -6.17 -0.29 14.65
CA VAL A 6 -4.80 -0.12 14.19
C VAL A 6 -3.89 -1.03 14.98
N SER A 7 -3.27 -1.99 14.32
CA SER A 7 -2.32 -2.90 14.96
C SER A 7 -1.05 -3.06 14.14
N GLY A 8 -0.12 -3.81 14.63
CA GLY A 8 1.14 -4.10 13.95
C GLY A 8 2.30 -4.23 14.92
N LEU A 9 3.42 -4.68 14.39
CA LEU A 9 4.61 -4.97 15.18
C LEU A 9 5.18 -3.73 15.88
N SER A 10 5.79 -3.97 16.99
CA SER A 10 6.53 -2.95 17.73
C SER A 10 7.65 -2.37 16.86
N GLY A 11 7.65 -1.03 16.66
CA GLY A 11 8.56 -0.37 15.71
C GLY A 11 8.07 -0.30 14.26
N ALA A 12 6.90 -0.87 13.91
CA ALA A 12 6.32 -0.79 12.57
C ALA A 12 5.62 0.55 12.24
N GLY A 13 5.61 1.53 13.16
CA GLY A 13 5.11 2.88 12.88
C GLY A 13 3.67 3.14 13.29
N LYS A 14 3.10 2.40 14.25
CA LYS A 14 1.73 2.63 14.77
C LYS A 14 1.48 4.07 15.24
N SER A 15 2.41 4.66 15.99
CA SER A 15 2.24 6.05 16.46
C SER A 15 2.15 7.06 15.32
N VAL A 16 2.89 6.83 14.22
CA VAL A 16 2.79 7.64 13.00
C VAL A 16 1.42 7.48 12.37
N ALA A 17 0.89 6.26 12.36
CA ALA A 17 -0.44 5.96 11.84
C ALA A 17 -1.54 6.64 12.66
N MET A 18 -1.48 6.56 13.98
CA MET A 18 -2.46 7.20 14.85
C MET A 18 -2.46 8.72 14.69
N ASN A 19 -1.28 9.36 14.63
CA ASN A 19 -1.16 10.80 14.38
C ASN A 19 -1.69 11.20 13.00
N ALA A 20 -1.50 10.35 11.97
CA ALA A 20 -2.04 10.59 10.63
C ALA A 20 -3.55 10.50 10.61
N LEU A 21 -4.15 9.51 11.28
CA LEU A 21 -5.59 9.32 11.40
C LEU A 21 -6.25 10.46 12.17
N GLU A 22 -5.64 10.91 13.27
CA GLU A 22 -6.11 12.07 14.02
C GLU A 22 -6.14 13.34 13.15
N ALA A 23 -5.10 13.57 12.34
CA ALA A 23 -5.03 14.71 11.42
C ALA A 23 -6.14 14.73 10.35
N ILE A 24 -6.74 13.57 10.03
CA ILE A 24 -7.86 13.44 9.07
C ILE A 24 -9.21 13.18 9.75
N GLY A 25 -9.30 13.48 11.05
CA GLY A 25 -10.56 13.56 11.79
C GLY A 25 -11.04 12.24 12.43
N PHE A 26 -10.15 11.28 12.69
CA PHE A 26 -10.46 10.17 13.58
C PHE A 26 -10.29 10.59 15.05
N PHE A 27 -11.18 10.12 15.91
CA PHE A 27 -10.95 10.11 17.33
C PHE A 27 -10.05 8.93 17.68
N CYS A 28 -8.84 9.20 18.14
CA CYS A 28 -7.80 8.19 18.33
C CYS A 28 -7.63 7.80 19.79
N ILE A 29 -7.66 6.49 20.08
CA ILE A 29 -7.36 5.94 21.41
C ILE A 29 -6.20 4.95 21.26
N ASP A 30 -5.07 5.27 21.92
CA ASP A 30 -3.87 4.44 21.86
C ASP A 30 -3.83 3.39 22.96
N ASN A 31 -3.15 2.29 22.69
CA ASN A 31 -2.85 1.21 23.63
C ASN A 31 -4.07 0.60 24.33
N VAL A 32 -5.10 0.28 23.54
CA VAL A 32 -6.36 -0.28 24.05
C VAL A 32 -6.17 -1.77 24.40
N PRO A 33 -6.46 -2.20 25.65
CA PRO A 33 -6.53 -3.61 26.01
C PRO A 33 -7.67 -4.32 25.24
N ALA A 34 -7.42 -5.55 24.78
CA ALA A 34 -8.40 -6.31 24.02
C ALA A 34 -9.76 -6.42 24.73
N GLY A 35 -9.78 -6.66 26.03
CA GLY A 35 -11.00 -6.78 26.83
C GLY A 35 -11.84 -5.49 26.94
N LEU A 36 -11.28 -4.32 26.62
CA LEU A 36 -12.03 -3.05 26.64
C LEU A 36 -12.68 -2.72 25.28
N LEU A 37 -12.34 -3.44 24.23
CA LEU A 37 -12.79 -3.16 22.86
C LEU A 37 -14.33 -3.10 22.74
N PRO A 38 -15.11 -4.07 23.29
CA PRO A 38 -16.57 -4.01 23.24
C PRO A 38 -17.16 -2.83 24.02
N SER A 39 -16.56 -2.47 25.15
CA SER A 39 -17.04 -1.36 26.00
C SER A 39 -16.79 0.00 25.34
N ILE A 40 -15.65 0.21 24.71
CA ILE A 40 -15.33 1.44 23.97
C ILE A 40 -16.28 1.59 22.77
N THR A 41 -16.59 0.51 22.07
CA THR A 41 -17.52 0.56 20.93
C THR A 41 -18.95 0.86 21.39
N ALA A 42 -19.38 0.32 22.54
CA ALA A 42 -20.66 0.64 23.14
C ALA A 42 -20.74 2.14 23.56
N PHE A 43 -19.68 2.65 24.20
CA PHE A 43 -19.58 4.06 24.59
C PHE A 43 -19.63 5.00 23.39
N SER A 44 -18.93 4.67 22.31
CA SER A 44 -18.90 5.48 21.08
C SER A 44 -20.26 5.54 20.35
N LYS A 45 -21.17 4.61 20.66
CA LYS A 45 -22.53 4.57 20.11
C LYS A 45 -23.56 5.25 21.03
N ALA A 46 -23.24 5.41 22.32
CA ALA A 46 -24.14 5.93 23.33
C ALA A 46 -23.81 7.39 23.64
N GLY A 47 -24.80 8.29 23.53
CA GLY A 47 -24.73 9.69 24.01
C GLY A 47 -24.75 10.74 22.90
N ASP A 48 -24.79 12.02 23.34
CA ASP A 48 -24.88 13.23 22.47
C ASP A 48 -23.61 13.45 21.63
N ASN A 49 -22.49 12.80 21.98
CA ASN A 49 -21.24 12.82 21.23
C ASN A 49 -21.09 11.57 20.36
N GLN A 50 -21.87 11.47 19.28
CA GLN A 50 -21.68 10.41 18.29
C GLN A 50 -20.34 10.61 17.59
N LEU A 51 -19.33 9.82 17.99
CA LEU A 51 -18.06 9.79 17.30
C LEU A 51 -18.26 9.11 15.93
N GLU A 52 -18.15 9.89 14.86
CA GLU A 52 -18.33 9.35 13.50
C GLU A 52 -17.22 8.39 13.09
N ARG A 53 -15.99 8.70 13.47
CA ARG A 53 -14.76 7.97 13.09
C ARG A 53 -13.87 7.72 14.29
N VAL A 54 -13.63 6.47 14.62
CA VAL A 54 -12.81 6.07 15.79
C VAL A 54 -11.69 5.15 15.35
N ALA A 55 -10.46 5.45 15.76
CA ALA A 55 -9.29 4.60 15.57
C ALA A 55 -8.77 4.10 16.92
N LEU A 56 -8.67 2.79 17.09
CA LEU A 56 -8.20 2.14 18.32
C LEU A 56 -6.88 1.42 18.05
N SER A 57 -5.81 1.82 18.73
CA SER A 57 -4.53 1.12 18.61
C SER A 57 -4.46 -0.05 19.59
N MET A 58 -4.17 -1.24 19.05
CA MET A 58 -3.99 -2.48 19.80
C MET A 58 -2.62 -3.07 19.54
N ASP A 59 -1.89 -3.39 20.60
CA ASP A 59 -0.59 -4.06 20.51
C ASP A 59 -0.35 -5.02 21.70
N VAL A 60 0.81 -5.65 21.73
CA VAL A 60 1.19 -6.64 22.76
C VAL A 60 1.28 -6.09 24.18
N ARG A 61 1.24 -4.78 24.39
CA ARG A 61 1.15 -4.19 25.72
C ARG A 61 -0.23 -4.34 26.33
N GLY A 62 -1.27 -4.22 25.47
CA GLY A 62 -2.67 -4.39 25.84
C GLY A 62 -3.25 -5.78 25.57
N CYS A 63 -2.52 -6.63 24.80
CA CYS A 63 -2.97 -7.96 24.39
C CYS A 63 -1.84 -8.96 24.61
N ARG A 64 -1.93 -9.73 25.70
CA ARG A 64 -0.84 -10.62 26.11
C ARG A 64 -0.91 -12.03 25.50
N SER A 65 -2.04 -12.38 24.88
CA SER A 65 -2.19 -13.68 24.23
C SER A 65 -3.08 -13.57 22.98
N ARG A 66 -2.94 -14.56 22.10
CA ARG A 66 -3.72 -14.71 20.87
C ARG A 66 -5.22 -14.84 21.20
N GLU A 67 -5.54 -15.64 22.22
CA GLU A 67 -6.92 -15.92 22.63
C GLU A 67 -7.66 -14.66 23.09
N GLN A 68 -6.98 -13.74 23.77
CA GLN A 68 -7.57 -12.45 24.17
C GLN A 68 -8.01 -11.63 22.95
N ILE A 69 -7.21 -11.62 21.89
CA ILE A 69 -7.52 -10.92 20.66
C ILE A 69 -8.68 -11.59 19.94
N GLU A 70 -8.64 -12.91 19.78
CA GLU A 70 -9.70 -13.69 19.14
C GLU A 70 -11.04 -13.51 19.85
N THR A 71 -11.05 -13.58 21.19
CA THR A 71 -12.25 -13.35 22.01
C THR A 71 -12.80 -11.94 21.80
N ALA A 72 -11.95 -10.91 21.80
CA ALA A 72 -12.40 -9.54 21.63
C ALA A 72 -12.96 -9.28 20.21
N LEU A 73 -12.36 -9.84 19.18
CA LEU A 73 -12.87 -9.75 17.80
C LEU A 73 -14.19 -10.51 17.66
N GLN A 74 -14.30 -11.70 18.26
CA GLN A 74 -15.55 -12.47 18.26
C GLN A 74 -16.69 -11.70 18.93
N GLN A 75 -16.43 -11.04 20.07
CA GLN A 75 -17.43 -10.19 20.73
C GLN A 75 -17.93 -9.04 19.85
N LEU A 76 -17.04 -8.42 19.03
CA LEU A 76 -17.46 -7.40 18.05
C LEU A 76 -18.32 -8.00 16.94
N ASP A 77 -17.96 -9.20 16.46
CA ASP A 77 -18.72 -9.92 15.43
C ASP A 77 -20.13 -10.29 15.97
N ASP A 78 -20.22 -10.80 17.20
CA ASP A 78 -21.49 -11.15 17.87
C ASP A 78 -22.38 -9.92 18.07
N GLN A 79 -21.79 -8.77 18.39
CA GLN A 79 -22.47 -7.48 18.50
C GLN A 79 -22.80 -6.85 17.14
N LYS A 80 -22.45 -7.49 16.01
CA LYS A 80 -22.62 -6.99 14.65
C LYS A 80 -22.05 -5.56 14.50
N THR A 81 -20.96 -5.26 15.19
CA THR A 81 -20.28 -3.97 15.09
C THR A 81 -19.34 -3.99 13.89
N PRO A 82 -19.60 -3.18 12.83
CA PRO A 82 -18.71 -3.13 11.68
C PRO A 82 -17.37 -2.48 12.07
N TYR A 83 -16.28 -3.14 11.77
CA TYR A 83 -14.92 -2.62 11.98
C TYR A 83 -14.02 -2.95 10.80
N LYS A 84 -12.94 -2.21 10.68
CA LYS A 84 -11.82 -2.50 9.77
C LYS A 84 -10.53 -2.61 10.56
N ILE A 85 -9.58 -3.37 10.05
CA ILE A 85 -8.26 -3.53 10.66
C ILE A 85 -7.19 -3.00 9.71
N LEU A 86 -6.36 -2.08 10.21
CA LEU A 86 -5.10 -1.65 9.60
C LEU A 86 -3.95 -2.33 10.33
N PHE A 87 -3.20 -3.17 9.63
CA PHE A 87 -2.03 -3.85 10.19
C PHE A 87 -0.73 -3.28 9.60
N LEU A 88 0.17 -2.82 10.49
CA LEU A 88 1.48 -2.30 10.12
C LEU A 88 2.54 -3.37 10.34
N ASP A 89 3.26 -3.72 9.29
CA ASP A 89 4.33 -4.73 9.32
C ASP A 89 5.66 -4.13 8.83
N ALA A 90 6.74 -4.79 9.17
CA ALA A 90 8.07 -4.54 8.59
C ALA A 90 8.93 -5.80 8.74
N PRO A 91 9.95 -6.00 7.88
CA PRO A 91 10.94 -7.05 8.02
C PRO A 91 11.67 -6.99 9.37
N ASP A 92 12.05 -8.15 9.91
CA ASP A 92 12.65 -8.24 11.24
C ASP A 92 13.97 -7.48 11.35
N ASP A 93 14.78 -7.49 10.30
CA ASP A 93 16.05 -6.73 10.22
C ASP A 93 15.80 -5.22 10.31
N VAL A 94 14.75 -4.71 9.70
CA VAL A 94 14.34 -3.30 9.79
C VAL A 94 13.86 -2.97 11.20
N LEU A 95 13.03 -3.83 11.80
CA LEU A 95 12.54 -3.65 13.17
C LEU A 95 13.70 -3.66 14.18
N MET A 96 14.61 -4.62 14.06
CA MET A 96 15.81 -4.72 14.90
C MET A 96 16.67 -3.46 14.82
N ARG A 97 16.90 -2.94 13.60
CA ARG A 97 17.64 -1.69 13.39
C ARG A 97 16.95 -0.50 14.04
N ARG A 98 15.63 -0.32 13.84
CA ARG A 98 14.84 0.77 14.45
C ARG A 98 14.89 0.72 15.99
N TYR A 99 14.89 -0.47 16.58
CA TYR A 99 15.03 -0.64 18.02
C TYR A 99 16.44 -0.26 18.52
N SER A 100 17.48 -0.64 17.78
CA SER A 100 18.87 -0.26 18.10
C SER A 100 19.06 1.25 18.05
N GLU A 101 18.52 1.92 17.04
CA GLU A 101 18.60 3.38 16.87
C GLU A 101 17.86 4.15 17.97
N THR A 102 16.71 3.67 18.42
CA THR A 102 15.90 4.33 19.45
C THR A 102 16.29 3.95 20.87
N ARG A 103 17.23 3.01 21.07
CA ARG A 103 17.64 2.47 22.38
C ARG A 103 16.47 1.99 23.25
N ARG A 104 15.35 1.64 22.64
CA ARG A 104 14.18 1.10 23.34
C ARG A 104 14.32 -0.42 23.50
N ARG A 105 13.72 -0.94 24.56
CA ARG A 105 13.61 -2.39 24.75
C ARG A 105 12.22 -2.86 24.30
N HIS A 106 12.16 -4.03 23.70
CA HIS A 106 10.90 -4.61 23.26
C HIS A 106 10.00 -4.94 24.47
N PRO A 107 8.68 -4.63 24.45
CA PRO A 107 7.79 -4.84 25.59
C PRO A 107 7.81 -6.28 26.12
N ILE A 108 7.75 -7.28 25.25
CA ILE A 108 7.81 -8.71 25.63
C ILE A 108 9.21 -9.06 26.17
N SER A 109 10.27 -8.53 25.57
CA SER A 109 11.64 -8.76 26.07
C SER A 109 11.83 -8.26 27.51
N ILE A 110 11.22 -7.12 27.85
CA ILE A 110 11.23 -6.59 29.23
C ILE A 110 10.44 -7.49 30.17
N ALA A 111 9.23 -7.90 29.75
CA ALA A 111 8.31 -8.65 30.59
C ALA A 111 8.79 -10.09 30.87
N GLU A 112 9.47 -10.72 29.90
CA GLU A 112 9.81 -12.14 29.95
C GLU A 112 11.33 -12.42 30.02
N GLY A 113 12.17 -11.39 29.90
CA GLY A 113 13.62 -11.57 29.95
C GLY A 113 14.24 -12.27 28.74
N ILE A 114 13.53 -12.32 27.60
CA ILE A 114 13.97 -12.99 26.37
C ILE A 114 14.68 -12.03 25.41
N SER A 115 15.36 -12.58 24.41
CA SER A 115 16.04 -11.76 23.41
C SER A 115 15.03 -10.92 22.60
N THR A 116 15.47 -9.79 22.03
CA THR A 116 14.60 -8.94 21.18
C THR A 116 14.11 -9.71 19.96
N ARG A 117 14.91 -10.61 19.40
CA ARG A 117 14.53 -11.45 18.27
C ARG A 117 13.40 -12.42 18.62
N ASP A 118 13.53 -13.12 19.76
CA ASP A 118 12.48 -14.03 20.23
C ASP A 118 11.21 -13.28 20.60
N ALA A 119 11.35 -12.06 21.13
CA ALA A 119 10.24 -11.19 21.44
C ALA A 119 9.45 -10.79 20.17
N PHE A 120 10.10 -10.49 19.03
CA PHE A 120 9.44 -10.26 17.76
C PHE A 120 8.71 -11.50 17.23
N LEU A 121 9.33 -12.69 17.31
CA LEU A 121 8.68 -13.94 16.91
C LEU A 121 7.40 -14.18 17.73
N LYS A 122 7.47 -13.96 19.04
CA LYS A 122 6.31 -14.10 19.92
C LYS A 122 5.26 -13.03 19.64
N GLU A 123 5.65 -11.77 19.39
CA GLU A 123 4.73 -10.71 19.03
C GLU A 123 3.95 -11.03 17.74
N ARG A 124 4.62 -11.58 16.71
CA ARG A 124 3.98 -12.03 15.48
C ARG A 124 2.91 -13.09 15.74
N GLN A 125 3.21 -14.06 16.62
CA GLN A 125 2.25 -15.11 16.98
C GLN A 125 1.03 -14.55 17.71
N ILE A 126 1.24 -13.63 18.66
CA ILE A 126 0.15 -12.98 19.41
C ILE A 126 -0.75 -12.16 18.48
N LEU A 127 -0.15 -11.37 17.59
CA LEU A 127 -0.88 -10.45 16.70
C LEU A 127 -1.40 -11.12 15.41
N GLN A 128 -1.15 -12.42 15.21
CA GLN A 128 -1.56 -13.16 14.01
C GLN A 128 -3.06 -13.02 13.69
N PRO A 129 -4.02 -13.11 14.65
CA PRO A 129 -5.44 -12.96 14.35
C PRO A 129 -5.79 -11.58 13.75
N LEU A 130 -5.12 -10.52 14.20
CA LEU A 130 -5.32 -9.18 13.65
C LEU A 130 -4.74 -9.06 12.24
N LYS A 131 -3.60 -9.70 11.97
CA LYS A 131 -3.00 -9.72 10.65
C LYS A 131 -3.85 -10.51 9.64
N GLU A 132 -4.36 -11.67 10.03
CA GLU A 132 -5.20 -12.53 9.19
C GLU A 132 -6.53 -11.88 8.82
N ARG A 133 -7.12 -11.09 9.73
CA ARG A 133 -8.37 -10.35 9.50
C ARG A 133 -8.15 -8.92 8.98
N ALA A 134 -6.91 -8.52 8.70
CA ALA A 134 -6.60 -7.16 8.28
C ALA A 134 -7.25 -6.81 6.93
N ASN A 135 -7.97 -5.69 6.90
CA ASN A 135 -8.50 -5.11 5.67
C ASN A 135 -7.43 -4.34 4.91
N TYR A 136 -6.45 -3.80 5.65
CA TYR A 136 -5.33 -3.05 5.10
C TYR A 136 -4.03 -3.51 5.78
N THR A 137 -3.04 -3.85 4.98
CA THR A 137 -1.69 -4.16 5.47
C THR A 137 -0.69 -3.20 4.83
N ILE A 138 0.11 -2.51 5.65
CA ILE A 138 1.18 -1.64 5.17
C ILE A 138 2.52 -2.21 5.61
N ASN A 139 3.37 -2.57 4.65
CA ASN A 139 4.77 -2.84 4.92
C ASN A 139 5.52 -1.50 4.99
N THR A 140 5.99 -1.16 6.19
CA THR A 140 6.70 0.10 6.42
C THR A 140 8.22 -0.02 6.29
N GLY A 141 8.72 -1.18 5.87
CA GLY A 141 10.16 -1.47 5.81
C GLY A 141 10.97 -0.47 5.01
N LEU A 142 10.44 -0.05 3.86
CA LEU A 142 11.07 0.91 2.94
C LEU A 142 10.45 2.32 3.01
N LEU A 143 9.46 2.55 3.87
CA LEU A 143 8.80 3.84 3.97
C LEU A 143 9.49 4.75 4.98
N SER A 144 9.71 6.01 4.59
CA SER A 144 10.00 7.07 5.55
C SER A 144 8.76 7.37 6.42
N THR A 145 8.95 8.06 7.53
CA THR A 145 7.84 8.51 8.40
C THR A 145 6.83 9.36 7.63
N SER A 146 7.29 10.25 6.74
CA SER A 146 6.44 11.08 5.89
C SER A 146 5.63 10.26 4.89
N GLN A 147 6.27 9.32 4.20
CA GLN A 147 5.60 8.43 3.26
C GLN A 147 4.56 7.54 3.94
N ASN A 148 4.87 7.03 5.15
CA ASN A 148 3.89 6.26 5.92
C ASN A 148 2.67 7.12 6.32
N LYS A 149 2.89 8.37 6.76
CA LYS A 149 1.82 9.32 7.07
C LYS A 149 0.95 9.61 5.85
N GLU A 150 1.56 10.00 4.73
CA GLU A 150 0.87 10.26 3.46
C GLU A 150 0.02 9.06 3.04
N ARG A 151 0.61 7.87 3.09
CA ARG A 151 -0.06 6.62 2.76
C ARG A 151 -1.32 6.37 3.57
N ILE A 152 -1.28 6.63 4.87
CA ILE A 152 -2.42 6.44 5.76
C ILE A 152 -3.49 7.51 5.49
N CYS A 153 -3.08 8.76 5.28
CA CYS A 153 -4.02 9.81 4.89
C CYS A 153 -4.77 9.44 3.59
N ASP A 154 -4.05 8.99 2.57
CA ASP A 154 -4.65 8.58 1.27
C ASP A 154 -5.65 7.43 1.44
N LEU A 155 -5.33 6.45 2.31
CA LEU A 155 -6.22 5.32 2.56
C LEU A 155 -7.55 5.69 3.23
N PHE A 156 -7.53 6.71 4.09
CA PHE A 156 -8.65 7.01 4.99
C PHE A 156 -9.26 8.40 4.81
N MET A 157 -8.80 9.22 3.87
CA MET A 157 -9.50 10.46 3.51
C MET A 157 -10.86 10.14 2.89
N LYS A 158 -11.91 10.91 3.26
CA LYS A 158 -13.32 10.65 2.90
C LYS A 158 -13.63 10.52 1.39
N ASN A 159 -12.68 10.88 0.51
CA ASN A 159 -12.88 10.85 -0.95
C ASN A 159 -12.20 9.68 -1.66
N GLY A 160 -11.53 8.77 -0.93
CA GLY A 160 -10.85 7.61 -1.50
C GLY A 160 -11.67 6.34 -1.37
N GLY A 161 -12.35 5.89 -2.42
CA GLY A 161 -12.89 4.55 -2.50
C GLY A 161 -11.78 3.48 -2.38
N ALA A 162 -12.14 2.21 -2.18
CA ALA A 162 -11.17 1.09 -2.05
C ALA A 162 -10.13 1.01 -3.18
N LYS A 163 -10.44 1.61 -4.36
CA LYS A 163 -9.51 1.71 -5.49
C LYS A 163 -8.36 2.70 -5.24
N ASN A 164 -8.57 3.77 -4.45
CA ASN A 164 -7.53 4.73 -4.08
C ASN A 164 -6.66 4.26 -2.90
N ALA A 165 -7.00 3.11 -2.30
CA ALA A 165 -6.20 2.50 -1.24
C ALA A 165 -4.83 1.99 -1.72
N MET A 166 -4.68 1.71 -3.00
CA MET A 166 -3.44 1.25 -3.63
C MET A 166 -2.82 2.37 -4.48
N ARG A 167 -1.64 2.87 -4.10
CA ARG A 167 -0.88 3.81 -4.93
C ARG A 167 -0.40 3.08 -6.19
N LEU A 168 -0.98 3.41 -7.33
CA LEU A 168 -0.59 2.87 -8.62
C LEU A 168 0.43 3.81 -9.27
N THR A 169 1.58 3.28 -9.66
CA THR A 169 2.60 4.00 -10.44
C THR A 169 2.82 3.28 -11.75
N ILE A 170 2.75 4.00 -12.86
CA ILE A 170 3.09 3.47 -14.19
C ILE A 170 4.36 4.18 -14.65
N MET A 171 5.43 3.40 -14.83
CA MET A 171 6.75 3.91 -15.16
C MET A 171 7.20 3.45 -16.54
N SER A 172 7.69 4.36 -17.39
CA SER A 172 8.42 3.97 -18.59
C SER A 172 9.93 3.88 -18.34
N PHE A 173 10.60 2.88 -18.92
CA PHE A 173 12.05 2.69 -18.77
C PHE A 173 12.70 2.11 -20.02
N GLY A 174 14.04 2.19 -20.09
CA GLY A 174 14.88 1.56 -21.11
C GLY A 174 15.61 0.35 -20.55
N PHE A 175 15.43 -0.83 -21.17
CA PHE A 175 16.11 -2.04 -20.77
C PHE A 175 17.66 -1.91 -20.77
N LYS A 176 18.21 -1.06 -21.64
CA LYS A 176 19.66 -0.78 -21.66
C LYS A 176 20.20 -0.15 -20.37
N PHE A 177 19.32 0.40 -19.54
CA PHE A 177 19.69 1.02 -18.26
C PHE A 177 19.31 0.16 -17.05
N GLY A 178 18.93 -1.10 -17.28
CA GLY A 178 18.51 -2.05 -16.25
C GLY A 178 17.04 -1.91 -15.86
N LEU A 179 16.54 -2.95 -15.21
CA LEU A 179 15.17 -2.98 -14.66
C LEU A 179 15.04 -1.99 -13.49
N PRO A 180 13.89 -1.30 -13.36
CA PRO A 180 13.61 -0.54 -12.14
C PRO A 180 13.50 -1.50 -10.95
N PRO A 181 14.27 -1.30 -9.87
CA PRO A 181 14.22 -2.19 -8.70
C PRO A 181 12.88 -2.11 -7.95
N GLU A 182 12.15 -1.02 -8.11
CA GLU A 182 10.83 -0.79 -7.53
C GLU A 182 9.68 -1.41 -8.33
N ALA A 183 9.94 -2.00 -9.51
CA ALA A 183 8.90 -2.55 -10.37
C ALA A 183 8.33 -3.86 -9.81
N ASP A 184 7.02 -3.92 -9.62
CA ASP A 184 6.27 -5.14 -9.29
C ASP A 184 5.91 -5.93 -10.55
N LEU A 185 5.54 -5.22 -11.62
CA LEU A 185 5.23 -5.77 -12.94
C LEU A 185 6.11 -5.13 -14.01
N VAL A 186 6.62 -5.95 -14.92
CA VAL A 186 7.41 -5.47 -16.06
C VAL A 186 6.72 -5.88 -17.35
N LEU A 187 6.34 -4.90 -18.18
CA LEU A 187 5.70 -5.08 -19.47
C LEU A 187 6.71 -4.71 -20.57
N ASP A 188 7.01 -5.66 -21.45
CA ASP A 188 8.00 -5.49 -22.51
C ASP A 188 7.33 -5.11 -23.83
N VAL A 189 7.70 -3.96 -24.40
CA VAL A 189 7.21 -3.47 -25.69
C VAL A 189 8.29 -3.41 -26.76
N ARG A 190 9.42 -4.14 -26.60
CA ARG A 190 10.52 -4.18 -27.57
C ARG A 190 10.15 -4.90 -28.86
N CYS A 191 9.17 -5.81 -28.81
CA CYS A 191 8.68 -6.57 -29.96
C CYS A 191 7.99 -5.70 -31.03
N LEU A 192 7.65 -4.45 -30.69
CA LEU A 192 6.95 -3.54 -31.60
C LEU A 192 7.90 -2.75 -32.50
N PRO A 193 7.44 -2.26 -33.68
CA PRO A 193 8.22 -1.40 -34.56
C PRO A 193 8.84 -0.21 -33.83
N ASN A 194 10.08 0.13 -34.18
CA ASN A 194 10.86 1.09 -33.41
C ASN A 194 10.90 2.46 -34.11
N PRO A 195 10.28 3.50 -33.53
CA PRO A 195 10.30 4.88 -34.09
C PRO A 195 11.72 5.43 -34.32
N PHE A 196 12.72 4.92 -33.62
CA PHE A 196 14.11 5.34 -33.78
C PHE A 196 14.64 5.23 -35.21
N TYR A 197 14.12 4.31 -36.01
CA TYR A 197 14.53 4.11 -37.39
C TYR A 197 13.81 5.03 -38.39
N VAL A 198 12.87 5.86 -37.92
CA VAL A 198 12.20 6.90 -38.69
C VAL A 198 12.92 8.23 -38.43
N PRO A 199 13.57 8.85 -39.43
CA PRO A 199 14.42 10.03 -39.23
C PRO A 199 13.70 11.18 -38.49
N GLU A 200 12.43 11.42 -38.81
CA GLU A 200 11.60 12.49 -38.25
C GLU A 200 11.18 12.23 -36.80
N LEU A 201 11.23 10.96 -36.36
CA LEU A 201 10.82 10.55 -35.02
C LEU A 201 11.98 10.25 -34.10
N LYS A 202 13.20 10.10 -34.65
CA LYS A 202 14.39 9.65 -33.93
C LYS A 202 14.71 10.50 -32.68
N HIS A 203 14.50 11.82 -32.78
CA HIS A 203 14.81 12.79 -31.70
C HIS A 203 13.61 13.17 -30.84
N LYS A 204 12.43 12.67 -31.19
CA LYS A 204 11.19 12.84 -30.45
C LYS A 204 11.02 11.77 -29.38
N THR A 205 10.00 11.89 -28.56
CA THR A 205 9.70 10.95 -27.50
C THR A 205 8.26 10.47 -27.59
N GLY A 206 7.86 9.47 -26.82
CA GLY A 206 6.47 9.04 -26.70
C GLY A 206 5.54 10.07 -26.03
N LEU A 207 6.05 11.27 -25.69
CA LEU A 207 5.22 12.43 -25.31
C LEU A 207 4.72 13.17 -26.54
N ASP A 208 5.44 13.07 -27.66
CA ASP A 208 5.09 13.72 -28.94
C ASP A 208 4.04 12.92 -29.67
N GLN A 209 2.97 13.60 -30.16
CA GLN A 209 1.81 12.93 -30.78
C GLN A 209 2.20 12.10 -32.00
N GLU A 210 3.13 12.56 -32.82
CA GLU A 210 3.61 11.86 -34.02
C GLU A 210 4.25 10.51 -33.68
N VAL A 211 4.95 10.40 -32.52
CA VAL A 211 5.49 9.12 -32.05
C VAL A 211 4.37 8.21 -31.57
N VAL A 212 3.39 8.77 -30.85
CA VAL A 212 2.20 8.01 -30.41
C VAL A 212 1.47 7.46 -31.62
N ASP A 213 1.21 8.29 -32.63
CA ASP A 213 0.49 7.91 -33.84
C ASP A 213 1.24 6.82 -34.61
N PHE A 214 2.57 6.96 -34.76
CA PHE A 214 3.39 5.92 -35.38
C PHE A 214 3.29 4.60 -34.63
N VAL A 215 3.49 4.59 -33.30
CA VAL A 215 3.44 3.36 -32.51
C VAL A 215 2.06 2.73 -32.58
N MET A 216 1.01 3.52 -32.46
CA MET A 216 -0.38 3.04 -32.43
C MET A 216 -0.98 2.78 -33.80
N SER A 217 -0.34 3.16 -34.92
CA SER A 217 -0.77 2.80 -36.26
C SER A 217 -0.59 1.31 -36.58
N HIS A 218 0.23 0.60 -35.79
CA HIS A 218 0.52 -0.81 -36.02
C HIS A 218 -0.50 -1.71 -35.31
N PRO A 219 -1.16 -2.64 -36.03
CA PRO A 219 -2.15 -3.56 -35.43
C PRO A 219 -1.61 -4.37 -34.25
N GLU A 220 -0.33 -4.75 -34.31
CA GLU A 220 0.34 -5.51 -33.23
C GLU A 220 0.45 -4.68 -31.94
N ALA A 221 0.66 -3.36 -32.07
CA ALA A 221 0.74 -2.47 -30.93
C ALA A 221 -0.63 -2.29 -30.27
N GLN A 222 -1.68 -2.14 -31.08
CA GLN A 222 -3.06 -2.03 -30.58
C GLN A 222 -3.47 -3.32 -29.86
N GLU A 223 -3.18 -4.48 -30.44
CA GLU A 223 -3.52 -5.78 -29.83
C GLU A 223 -2.73 -6.03 -28.55
N LEU A 224 -1.41 -5.69 -28.52
CA LEU A 224 -0.62 -5.83 -27.31
C LEU A 224 -1.13 -4.91 -26.20
N LEU A 225 -1.47 -3.66 -26.52
CA LEU A 225 -2.06 -2.73 -25.56
C LEU A 225 -3.35 -3.30 -24.97
N ARG A 226 -4.27 -3.77 -25.81
CA ARG A 226 -5.55 -4.38 -25.38
C ARG A 226 -5.33 -5.58 -24.46
N ARG A 227 -4.31 -6.42 -24.69
CA ARG A 227 -3.98 -7.55 -23.81
C ARG A 227 -3.47 -7.08 -22.46
N TYR A 228 -2.62 -6.06 -22.43
CA TYR A 228 -2.17 -5.47 -21.18
C TYR A 228 -3.31 -4.80 -20.39
N GLU A 229 -4.21 -4.10 -21.08
CA GLU A 229 -5.40 -3.52 -20.47
C GLU A 229 -6.31 -4.59 -19.85
N ASN A 230 -6.59 -5.67 -20.56
CA ASN A 230 -7.38 -6.80 -20.05
C ASN A 230 -6.71 -7.47 -18.84
N PHE A 231 -5.39 -7.65 -18.89
CA PHE A 231 -4.63 -8.17 -17.76
C PHE A 231 -4.74 -7.24 -16.53
N LEU A 232 -4.56 -5.94 -16.69
CA LEU A 232 -4.66 -4.98 -15.61
C LEU A 232 -6.08 -4.86 -15.07
N GLN A 233 -7.09 -4.91 -15.92
CA GLN A 233 -8.50 -4.94 -15.50
C GLN A 233 -8.79 -6.11 -14.54
N TYR A 234 -8.21 -7.26 -14.84
CA TYR A 234 -8.36 -8.46 -14.00
C TYR A 234 -7.47 -8.40 -12.75
N ALA A 235 -6.20 -8.00 -12.88
CA ALA A 235 -5.20 -8.12 -11.83
C ALA A 235 -5.30 -7.01 -10.76
N LEU A 236 -5.61 -5.75 -11.14
CA LEU A 236 -5.66 -4.62 -10.21
C LEU A 236 -6.62 -4.84 -9.04
N PRO A 237 -7.88 -5.32 -9.24
CA PRO A 237 -8.76 -5.61 -8.11
C PRO A 237 -8.23 -6.70 -7.17
N LEU A 238 -7.46 -7.67 -7.69
CA LEU A 238 -6.86 -8.72 -6.88
C LEU A 238 -5.75 -8.18 -5.98
N TYR A 239 -4.89 -7.28 -6.50
CA TYR A 239 -3.87 -6.59 -5.70
C TYR A 239 -4.48 -5.70 -4.61
N VAL A 240 -5.59 -5.02 -4.93
CA VAL A 240 -6.33 -4.23 -3.92
C VAL A 240 -6.90 -5.16 -2.84
N LYS A 241 -7.47 -6.30 -3.23
CA LYS A 241 -8.06 -7.29 -2.30
C LYS A 241 -6.99 -7.93 -1.39
N GLU A 242 -5.79 -8.17 -1.94
CA GLU A 242 -4.65 -8.67 -1.16
C GLU A 242 -4.16 -7.64 -0.12
N GLY A 243 -4.55 -6.38 -0.24
CA GLY A 243 -4.10 -5.29 0.63
C GLY A 243 -2.76 -4.68 0.20
N LYS A 244 -2.36 -4.89 -1.08
CA LYS A 244 -1.14 -4.28 -1.63
C LYS A 244 -1.27 -2.75 -1.58
N SER A 245 -0.38 -2.13 -0.86
CA SER A 245 -0.43 -0.69 -0.61
C SER A 245 0.16 0.14 -1.75
N GLN A 246 1.05 -0.44 -2.54
CA GLN A 246 1.71 0.20 -3.68
C GLN A 246 1.92 -0.83 -4.78
N LEU A 247 1.64 -0.44 -6.03
CA LEU A 247 1.92 -1.25 -7.22
C LEU A 247 2.64 -0.40 -8.25
N THR A 248 3.82 -0.83 -8.66
CA THR A 248 4.59 -0.18 -9.73
C THR A 248 4.60 -1.06 -10.97
N ILE A 249 4.02 -0.56 -12.06
CA ILE A 249 4.02 -1.19 -13.38
C ILE A 249 5.05 -0.50 -14.25
N ALA A 250 6.11 -1.21 -14.60
CA ALA A 250 7.19 -0.69 -15.44
C ALA A 250 7.01 -1.17 -16.88
N VAL A 251 6.93 -0.24 -17.82
CA VAL A 251 6.84 -0.51 -19.26
C VAL A 251 8.19 -0.24 -19.91
N GLY A 252 8.79 -1.25 -20.53
CA GLY A 252 10.16 -1.21 -21.05
C GLY A 252 10.27 -1.29 -22.57
N CYS A 253 11.03 -0.35 -23.17
CA CYS A 253 11.56 -0.52 -24.51
C CYS A 253 13.09 -0.47 -24.50
N THR A 254 13.78 -0.51 -25.62
CA THR A 254 15.24 -0.55 -25.66
C THR A 254 15.85 0.67 -24.97
N GLY A 255 15.45 1.88 -25.38
CA GLY A 255 16.01 3.16 -24.88
C GLY A 255 15.16 3.93 -23.87
N GLY A 256 13.91 3.53 -23.64
CA GLY A 256 13.03 4.20 -22.68
C GLY A 256 12.38 5.49 -23.19
N LYS A 257 12.54 5.87 -24.48
CA LYS A 257 12.12 7.17 -25.01
C LYS A 257 10.84 7.18 -25.84
N HIS A 258 10.55 6.13 -26.59
CA HIS A 258 9.45 6.11 -27.59
C HIS A 258 8.31 5.18 -27.14
N ARG A 259 8.37 3.89 -27.52
CA ARG A 259 7.32 2.89 -27.30
C ARG A 259 6.88 2.76 -25.85
N SER A 260 7.86 2.74 -24.91
CA SER A 260 7.56 2.59 -23.48
C SER A 260 6.82 3.79 -22.91
N ILE A 261 7.14 5.03 -23.33
CA ILE A 261 6.42 6.22 -22.90
C ILE A 261 5.00 6.22 -23.46
N THR A 262 4.84 5.91 -24.76
CA THR A 262 3.52 5.78 -25.40
C THR A 262 2.62 4.80 -24.65
N PHE A 263 3.13 3.58 -24.40
CA PHE A 263 2.35 2.56 -23.69
C PHE A 263 2.08 2.91 -22.23
N ALA A 264 3.06 3.48 -21.52
CA ALA A 264 2.86 3.89 -20.12
C ALA A 264 1.73 4.93 -20.00
N ARG A 265 1.66 5.90 -20.92
CA ARG A 265 0.58 6.89 -20.97
C ARG A 265 -0.77 6.25 -21.27
N LYS A 266 -0.85 5.39 -22.29
CA LYS A 266 -2.10 4.70 -22.66
C LYS A 266 -2.62 3.82 -21.52
N LEU A 267 -1.76 3.08 -20.85
CA LEU A 267 -2.13 2.28 -19.70
C LEU A 267 -2.57 3.15 -18.50
N ALA A 268 -1.97 4.32 -18.32
CA ALA A 268 -2.40 5.27 -17.29
C ALA A 268 -3.81 5.82 -17.60
N GLU A 269 -4.06 6.24 -18.85
CA GLU A 269 -5.37 6.66 -19.31
C GLU A 269 -6.44 5.56 -19.05
N TYR A 270 -6.11 4.32 -19.38
CA TYR A 270 -6.98 3.17 -19.13
C TYR A 270 -7.25 2.92 -17.64
N CYS A 271 -6.20 2.92 -16.81
CA CYS A 271 -6.35 2.76 -15.36
C CYS A 271 -7.18 3.89 -14.74
N THR A 272 -7.05 5.12 -15.26
CA THR A 272 -7.89 6.25 -14.83
C THR A 272 -9.36 6.00 -15.18
N ALA A 273 -9.65 5.47 -16.37
CA ALA A 273 -11.02 5.10 -16.76
C ALA A 273 -11.61 3.98 -15.89
N LEU A 274 -10.76 3.09 -15.33
CA LEU A 274 -11.16 2.09 -14.34
C LEU A 274 -11.38 2.66 -12.93
N GLY A 275 -11.09 3.96 -12.71
CA GLY A 275 -11.27 4.67 -11.44
C GLY A 275 -10.07 4.55 -10.49
N TYR A 276 -8.87 4.30 -11.01
CA TYR A 276 -7.60 4.44 -10.28
C TYR A 276 -7.00 5.82 -10.56
N GLU A 277 -6.07 6.26 -9.70
CA GLU A 277 -5.30 7.50 -9.87
C GLU A 277 -3.81 7.17 -10.07
N PRO A 278 -3.39 6.74 -11.27
CA PRO A 278 -2.01 6.35 -11.51
C PRO A 278 -1.08 7.56 -11.55
N GLY A 279 0.01 7.53 -10.77
CA GLY A 279 1.16 8.39 -11.00
C GLY A 279 1.94 7.92 -12.22
N VAL A 280 2.32 8.82 -13.14
CA VAL A 280 3.11 8.49 -14.32
C VAL A 280 4.54 9.01 -14.19
N GLN A 281 5.52 8.15 -14.47
CA GLN A 281 6.93 8.49 -14.40
C GLN A 281 7.65 8.02 -15.66
N HIS A 282 8.61 8.81 -16.14
CA HIS A 282 9.42 8.50 -17.32
C HIS A 282 10.91 8.51 -16.94
N ARG A 283 11.40 7.36 -16.42
CA ARG A 283 12.74 7.25 -15.82
C ARG A 283 13.88 7.68 -16.76
N ASP A 284 13.78 7.29 -18.03
CA ASP A 284 14.88 7.46 -18.99
C ASP A 284 14.55 8.40 -20.17
N ALA A 285 13.52 9.24 -20.04
CA ALA A 285 13.09 10.15 -21.12
C ALA A 285 14.16 11.16 -21.54
N VAL A 286 14.99 11.60 -20.59
CA VAL A 286 15.97 12.68 -20.76
C VAL A 286 17.42 12.15 -20.93
N ARG A 287 17.62 10.82 -20.86
CA ARG A 287 18.96 10.20 -20.96
C ARG A 287 19.42 9.99 -22.38
#